data_9da7490c3c5a955188dd7e6b8edae0b2
#
_entry.id   9da7490c3c5a955188dd7e6b8edae0b2
#
_cell.length_a   1.000
_cell.length_b   1.000
_cell.length_c   1.000
_cell.angle_alpha   90.00
_cell.angle_beta   90.00
_cell.angle_gamma   90.00
#
_symmetry.space_group_name_H-M   'P 1'
#
loop_
_entity.id
_entity.type
_entity.pdbx_description
1 polymer ?
#
loop_
_entity_poly.entity_id
_entity_poly.type
_entity_poly.pdbx_seq_one_letter_code
_entity_poly.pdbx_strand_id
1 'polypeptide(L)'
;MKKSALFLLIILLAVVCVAQGDHVPAYNHGPLKPGDALPILPRDQWRGEAFQYPYQVRAYELAAEIPDVIYQMPCYCYCDRIGHNSLHSCFESTHGAHCGLCMKEVFYAYEQTMLKKTPTQIRAGIIRGDWKAINLESVAKSH
;
A
#
# COMPACT_ATOMS: atom_id res chain seq x y z
N MET A 1 47.58 21.07 -8.42
CA MET A 1 46.37 21.36 -9.18
C MET A 1 45.60 20.11 -9.66
N LYS A 2 46.23 19.04 -10.16
CA LYS A 2 45.53 17.82 -10.65
C LYS A 2 44.78 17.01 -9.56
N LYS A 3 45.28 17.00 -8.31
CA LYS A 3 44.63 16.26 -7.17
C LYS A 3 43.33 16.92 -6.69
N SER A 4 43.22 18.27 -6.75
CA SER A 4 42.04 19.00 -6.35
C SER A 4 40.88 18.83 -7.33
N ALA A 5 41.19 18.72 -8.63
CA ALA A 5 40.17 18.48 -9.67
C ALA A 5 39.56 17.06 -9.57
N LEU A 6 40.38 16.07 -9.19
CA LEU A 6 39.87 14.69 -8.99
C LEU A 6 38.97 14.59 -7.75
N PHE A 7 39.29 15.30 -6.66
CA PHE A 7 38.45 15.34 -5.46
C PHE A 7 37.08 16.01 -5.71
N LEU A 8 37.07 17.12 -6.46
CA LEU A 8 35.83 17.78 -6.89
C LEU A 8 34.96 16.90 -7.79
N LEU A 9 35.57 16.13 -8.68
CA LEU A 9 34.84 15.19 -9.55
C LEU A 9 34.21 14.04 -8.78
N ILE A 10 34.89 13.50 -7.75
CA ILE A 10 34.37 12.44 -6.89
C ILE A 10 33.19 12.95 -6.04
N ILE A 11 33.26 14.17 -5.50
CA ILE A 11 32.15 14.79 -4.76
C ILE A 11 30.94 15.04 -5.66
N LEU A 12 31.15 15.48 -6.90
CA LEU A 12 30.07 15.70 -7.87
C LEU A 12 29.35 14.39 -8.27
N LEU A 13 30.11 13.30 -8.45
CA LEU A 13 29.56 11.97 -8.72
C LEU A 13 28.79 11.39 -7.53
N ALA A 14 29.23 11.64 -6.28
CA ALA A 14 28.53 11.18 -5.09
C ALA A 14 27.17 11.88 -4.89
N VAL A 15 27.06 13.17 -5.26
CA VAL A 15 25.82 13.94 -5.17
C VAL A 15 24.75 13.49 -6.18
N VAL A 16 25.16 12.99 -7.35
CA VAL A 16 24.23 12.51 -8.39
C VAL A 16 23.60 11.16 -8.02
N CYS A 17 24.20 10.38 -7.12
CA CYS A 17 23.68 9.06 -6.71
C CYS A 17 22.53 9.11 -5.67
N VAL A 18 22.17 10.28 -5.14
CA VAL A 18 21.20 10.41 -4.04
C VAL A 18 19.79 10.83 -4.50
N ALA A 19 19.58 11.06 -5.79
CA ALA A 19 18.33 11.63 -6.31
C ALA A 19 17.46 10.66 -7.12
N GLN A 20 17.52 9.37 -6.87
CA GLN A 20 16.48 8.43 -7.30
C GLN A 20 15.51 8.25 -6.12
N GLY A 21 14.69 9.26 -5.88
CA GLY A 21 13.55 9.11 -4.99
C GLY A 21 12.64 8.03 -5.57
N ASP A 22 12.43 6.93 -4.82
CA ASP A 22 11.49 5.90 -5.21
C ASP A 22 10.15 6.56 -5.48
N HIS A 23 9.60 6.33 -6.68
CA HIS A 23 8.29 6.86 -7.05
C HIS A 23 7.24 6.32 -6.09
N VAL A 24 6.58 7.22 -5.35
CA VAL A 24 5.45 6.87 -4.49
C VAL A 24 4.21 6.73 -5.38
N PRO A 25 3.55 5.57 -5.40
CA PRO A 25 2.33 5.38 -6.17
C PRO A 25 1.21 6.34 -5.75
N ALA A 26 0.18 6.51 -6.60
CA ALA A 26 -0.94 7.40 -6.33
C ALA A 26 -1.66 7.06 -5.01
N TYR A 27 -2.10 8.10 -4.31
CA TYR A 27 -2.95 8.03 -3.11
C TYR A 27 -3.73 9.35 -2.95
N ASN A 28 -4.81 9.34 -2.17
CA ASN A 28 -5.61 10.52 -1.92
C ASN A 28 -5.16 11.26 -0.65
N HIS A 29 -5.17 12.59 -0.66
CA HIS A 29 -4.67 13.42 0.43
C HIS A 29 -5.70 13.71 1.54
N GLY A 30 -6.97 13.37 1.30
CA GLY A 30 -8.08 13.63 2.22
C GLY A 30 -8.93 12.39 2.47
N PRO A 31 -9.90 12.49 3.42
CA PRO A 31 -10.80 11.40 3.74
C PRO A 31 -11.71 11.05 2.55
N LEU A 32 -12.14 9.80 2.50
CA LEU A 32 -13.12 9.29 1.54
C LEU A 32 -14.46 9.98 1.75
N LYS A 33 -15.04 10.51 0.67
CA LYS A 33 -16.38 11.10 0.68
C LYS A 33 -17.34 10.25 -0.16
N PRO A 34 -18.65 10.34 0.10
CA PRO A 34 -19.64 9.66 -0.74
C PRO A 34 -19.45 10.00 -2.23
N GLY A 35 -19.26 8.97 -3.05
CA GLY A 35 -19.07 9.11 -4.50
C GLY A 35 -17.62 9.24 -4.98
N ASP A 36 -16.63 9.37 -4.08
CA ASP A 36 -15.21 9.46 -4.47
C ASP A 36 -14.62 8.12 -4.96
N ALA A 37 -15.21 6.99 -4.54
CA ALA A 37 -14.79 5.65 -4.91
C ALA A 37 -15.98 4.69 -4.94
N LEU A 38 -15.82 3.55 -5.61
CA LEU A 38 -16.75 2.43 -5.49
C LEU A 38 -16.64 1.79 -4.09
N PRO A 39 -17.67 1.10 -3.61
CA PRO A 39 -17.57 0.38 -2.34
C PRO A 39 -16.54 -0.76 -2.45
N ILE A 40 -15.97 -1.15 -1.31
CA ILE A 40 -15.21 -2.40 -1.23
C ILE A 40 -16.12 -3.54 -1.72
N LEU A 41 -15.56 -4.47 -2.50
CA LEU A 41 -16.29 -5.59 -3.09
C LEU A 41 -17.20 -6.26 -2.04
N PRO A 42 -18.50 -6.38 -2.27
CA PRO A 42 -19.44 -6.95 -1.30
C PRO A 42 -19.14 -8.40 -0.95
N ARG A 43 -19.40 -8.79 0.31
CA ARG A 43 -19.04 -10.12 0.86
C ARG A 43 -19.67 -11.29 0.09
N ASP A 44 -20.85 -11.13 -0.47
CA ASP A 44 -21.54 -12.14 -1.28
C ASP A 44 -20.83 -12.46 -2.60
N GLN A 45 -19.85 -11.61 -2.99
CA GLN A 45 -18.99 -11.81 -4.16
C GLN A 45 -17.63 -12.42 -3.83
N TRP A 46 -17.28 -12.65 -2.55
CA TRP A 46 -16.00 -13.25 -2.13
C TRP A 46 -16.00 -14.77 -2.31
N ARG A 47 -15.85 -15.21 -3.55
CA ARG A 47 -15.91 -16.64 -3.93
C ARG A 47 -15.10 -16.91 -5.20
N GLY A 48 -14.96 -18.20 -5.53
CA GLY A 48 -14.24 -18.66 -6.71
C GLY A 48 -12.72 -18.61 -6.53
N GLU A 49 -12.01 -18.56 -7.64
CA GLU A 49 -10.54 -18.64 -7.67
C GLU A 49 -9.83 -17.50 -6.92
N ALA A 50 -10.49 -16.34 -6.78
CA ALA A 50 -9.94 -15.17 -6.08
C ALA A 50 -9.92 -15.32 -4.57
N PHE A 51 -10.69 -16.27 -3.99
CA PHE A 51 -10.87 -16.39 -2.53
C PHE A 51 -10.65 -17.84 -2.05
N GLN A 52 -9.54 -18.44 -2.44
CA GLN A 52 -9.18 -19.82 -2.08
C GLN A 52 -8.49 -19.90 -0.71
N TYR A 53 -7.88 -18.81 -0.25
CA TYR A 53 -7.10 -18.77 0.98
C TYR A 53 -7.75 -17.86 2.03
N PRO A 54 -7.73 -18.23 3.33
CA PRO A 54 -8.33 -17.44 4.40
C PRO A 54 -7.82 -15.99 4.45
N TYR A 55 -6.55 -15.74 4.17
CA TYR A 55 -5.98 -14.39 4.18
C TYR A 55 -6.58 -13.47 3.10
N GLN A 56 -7.07 -14.02 1.99
CA GLN A 56 -7.74 -13.23 0.94
C GLN A 56 -9.09 -12.70 1.45
N VAL A 57 -9.90 -13.58 2.05
CA VAL A 57 -11.15 -13.20 2.70
C VAL A 57 -10.88 -12.16 3.79
N ARG A 58 -9.90 -12.44 4.66
CA ARG A 58 -9.58 -11.55 5.77
C ARG A 58 -9.10 -10.18 5.30
N ALA A 59 -8.30 -10.09 4.25
CA ALA A 59 -7.87 -8.81 3.68
C ALA A 59 -9.06 -7.93 3.25
N TYR A 60 -10.10 -8.53 2.65
CA TYR A 60 -11.31 -7.79 2.26
C TYR A 60 -12.18 -7.39 3.46
N GLU A 61 -12.27 -8.23 4.48
CA GLU A 61 -12.92 -7.85 5.75
C GLU A 61 -12.26 -6.61 6.34
N LEU A 62 -10.91 -6.63 6.46
CA LEU A 62 -10.15 -5.51 6.99
C LEU A 62 -10.25 -4.25 6.12
N ALA A 63 -10.20 -4.41 4.80
CA ALA A 63 -10.40 -3.30 3.87
C ALA A 63 -11.77 -2.63 4.07
N ALA A 64 -12.82 -3.42 4.28
CA ALA A 64 -14.17 -2.92 4.55
C ALA A 64 -14.30 -2.23 5.91
N GLU A 65 -13.47 -2.58 6.91
CA GLU A 65 -13.45 -1.93 8.23
C GLU A 65 -12.73 -0.57 8.22
N ILE A 66 -11.77 -0.37 7.30
CA ILE A 66 -10.93 0.84 7.25
C ILE A 66 -10.91 1.50 5.85
N PRO A 67 -12.04 1.63 5.13
CA PRO A 67 -12.06 2.09 3.74
C PRO A 67 -11.46 3.50 3.60
N ASP A 68 -11.76 4.40 4.54
CA ASP A 68 -11.23 5.76 4.56
C ASP A 68 -9.70 5.81 4.73
N VAL A 69 -9.15 4.90 5.53
CA VAL A 69 -7.70 4.82 5.72
C VAL A 69 -7.03 4.36 4.43
N ILE A 70 -7.46 3.23 3.85
CA ILE A 70 -6.81 2.69 2.64
C ILE A 70 -7.04 3.54 1.40
N TYR A 71 -8.08 4.41 1.38
CA TYR A 71 -8.27 5.44 0.37
C TYR A 71 -7.12 6.46 0.33
N GLN A 72 -6.47 6.68 1.47
CA GLN A 72 -5.35 7.60 1.63
C GLN A 72 -3.98 6.91 1.53
N MET A 73 -3.92 5.62 1.16
CA MET A 73 -2.67 4.85 1.09
C MET A 73 -2.26 4.59 -0.36
N PRO A 74 -0.96 4.71 -0.68
CA PRO A 74 -0.43 4.22 -1.96
C PRO A 74 -0.44 2.69 -1.99
N CYS A 75 -0.47 2.10 -3.19
CA CYS A 75 -0.30 0.66 -3.37
C CYS A 75 0.97 0.36 -4.16
N TYR A 76 1.93 -0.30 -3.56
CA TYR A 76 3.24 -0.58 -4.14
C TYR A 76 3.26 -1.75 -5.14
N CYS A 77 2.09 -2.22 -5.58
CA CYS A 77 1.98 -3.00 -6.81
C CYS A 77 1.91 -2.11 -8.07
N TYR A 78 1.95 -0.78 -7.90
CA TYR A 78 1.93 0.22 -8.97
C TYR A 78 0.71 0.14 -9.89
N CYS A 79 -0.44 -0.21 -9.33
CA CYS A 79 -1.71 -0.24 -10.05
C CYS A 79 -2.23 1.15 -10.46
N ASP A 80 -1.62 2.24 -10.00
CA ASP A 80 -1.83 3.58 -10.51
C ASP A 80 -1.58 3.68 -12.02
N ARG A 81 -0.71 2.85 -12.58
CA ARG A 81 -0.46 2.72 -14.03
C ARG A 81 -1.65 2.20 -14.83
N ILE A 82 -2.62 1.57 -14.16
CA ILE A 82 -3.86 1.05 -14.75
C ILE A 82 -5.10 1.78 -14.23
N GLY A 83 -4.91 2.94 -13.58
CA GLY A 83 -5.98 3.84 -13.17
C GLY A 83 -6.45 3.72 -11.73
N HIS A 84 -5.76 2.96 -10.86
CA HIS A 84 -6.06 2.95 -9.45
C HIS A 84 -5.56 4.23 -8.76
N ASN A 85 -6.40 4.85 -7.95
CA ASN A 85 -6.07 6.12 -7.29
C ASN A 85 -5.48 5.93 -5.88
N SER A 86 -5.57 4.72 -5.34
CA SER A 86 -5.10 4.37 -4.00
C SER A 86 -5.18 2.84 -3.77
N LEU A 87 -4.74 2.39 -2.61
CA LEU A 87 -4.90 1.00 -2.17
C LEU A 87 -6.39 0.58 -2.12
N HIS A 88 -7.31 1.50 -1.82
CA HIS A 88 -8.75 1.26 -1.82
C HIS A 88 -9.24 0.67 -3.15
N SER A 89 -8.80 1.25 -4.28
CA SER A 89 -9.22 0.81 -5.61
C SER A 89 -8.89 -0.66 -5.91
N CYS A 90 -7.87 -1.22 -5.25
CA CYS A 90 -7.54 -2.64 -5.40
C CYS A 90 -8.62 -3.57 -4.83
N PHE A 91 -9.43 -3.09 -3.89
CA PHE A 91 -10.45 -3.86 -3.17
C PHE A 91 -11.89 -3.60 -3.66
N GLU A 92 -12.08 -2.72 -4.64
CA GLU A 92 -13.36 -2.49 -5.31
C GLU A 92 -13.79 -3.66 -6.23
N SER A 93 -12.86 -4.56 -6.53
CA SER A 93 -13.06 -5.77 -7.35
C SER A 93 -12.27 -6.93 -6.75
N THR A 94 -12.20 -8.09 -7.43
CA THR A 94 -11.37 -9.23 -7.00
C THR A 94 -9.86 -8.98 -7.18
N HIS A 95 -9.44 -7.84 -7.74
CA HIS A 95 -8.04 -7.53 -8.06
C HIS A 95 -7.11 -7.67 -6.85
N GLY A 96 -7.51 -7.12 -5.71
CA GLY A 96 -6.73 -7.18 -4.47
C GLY A 96 -6.47 -8.61 -3.98
N ALA A 97 -7.41 -9.53 -4.21
CA ALA A 97 -7.27 -10.93 -3.81
C ALA A 97 -6.19 -11.69 -4.60
N HIS A 98 -5.85 -11.24 -5.80
CA HIS A 98 -4.77 -11.80 -6.62
C HIS A 98 -3.40 -11.16 -6.35
N CYS A 99 -3.32 -10.15 -5.46
CA CYS A 99 -2.11 -9.38 -5.22
C CYS A 99 -1.66 -9.48 -3.75
N GLY A 100 -0.60 -10.26 -3.49
CA GLY A 100 -0.03 -10.39 -2.15
C GLY A 100 0.47 -9.05 -1.57
N LEU A 101 0.89 -8.09 -2.40
CA LEU A 101 1.34 -6.77 -1.96
C LEU A 101 0.16 -5.96 -1.40
N CYS A 102 -0.94 -5.86 -2.15
CA CYS A 102 -2.14 -5.14 -1.71
C CYS A 102 -2.67 -5.70 -0.38
N MET A 103 -2.70 -7.03 -0.23
CA MET A 103 -3.15 -7.68 1.01
C MET A 103 -2.23 -7.35 2.18
N LYS A 104 -0.89 -7.43 2.02
CA LYS A 104 0.06 -7.06 3.06
C LYS A 104 -0.10 -5.59 3.49
N GLU A 105 -0.31 -4.70 2.54
CA GLU A 105 -0.52 -3.27 2.81
C GLU A 105 -1.80 -3.02 3.61
N VAL A 106 -2.90 -3.73 3.32
CA VAL A 106 -4.13 -3.65 4.11
C VAL A 106 -3.94 -4.20 5.52
N PHE A 107 -3.33 -5.36 5.69
CA PHE A 107 -3.04 -5.91 7.02
C PHE A 107 -2.22 -4.92 7.86
N TYR A 108 -1.15 -4.37 7.27
CA TYR A 108 -0.35 -3.34 7.93
C TYR A 108 -1.18 -2.11 8.29
N ALA A 109 -1.95 -1.57 7.35
CA ALA A 109 -2.76 -0.38 7.57
C ALA A 109 -3.79 -0.59 8.69
N TYR A 110 -4.41 -1.78 8.74
CA TYR A 110 -5.33 -2.15 9.79
C TYR A 110 -4.65 -2.22 11.17
N GLU A 111 -3.54 -2.94 11.29
CA GLU A 111 -2.78 -3.02 12.55
C GLU A 111 -2.40 -1.64 13.08
N GLN A 112 -1.91 -0.74 12.19
CA GLN A 112 -1.55 0.62 12.59
C GLN A 112 -2.78 1.47 12.96
N THR A 113 -3.93 1.22 12.33
CA THR A 113 -5.20 1.88 12.70
C THR A 113 -5.65 1.46 14.10
N MET A 114 -5.53 0.18 14.44
CA MET A 114 -5.83 -0.32 15.79
C MET A 114 -4.91 0.30 16.84
N LEU A 115 -3.67 0.62 16.47
CA LEU A 115 -2.72 1.38 17.30
C LEU A 115 -3.00 2.90 17.31
N LYS A 116 -4.15 3.34 16.77
CA LYS A 116 -4.61 4.74 16.76
C LYS A 116 -3.68 5.70 16.00
N LYS A 117 -2.91 5.21 15.04
CA LYS A 117 -2.10 6.07 14.17
C LYS A 117 -2.98 6.79 13.14
N THR A 118 -2.57 8.00 12.82
CA THR A 118 -3.24 8.80 11.77
C THR A 118 -2.95 8.24 10.38
N PRO A 119 -3.80 8.49 9.37
CA PRO A 119 -3.53 8.08 7.99
C PRO A 119 -2.17 8.56 7.46
N THR A 120 -1.73 9.75 7.83
CA THR A 120 -0.39 10.27 7.47
C THR A 120 0.74 9.43 8.05
N GLN A 121 0.61 8.99 9.32
CA GLN A 121 1.61 8.14 9.97
C GLN A 121 1.64 6.73 9.36
N ILE A 122 0.46 6.17 9.04
CA ILE A 122 0.31 4.87 8.38
C ILE A 122 0.94 4.92 6.99
N ARG A 123 0.62 5.94 6.21
CA ARG A 123 1.19 6.17 4.87
C ARG A 123 2.71 6.28 4.91
N ALA A 124 3.27 7.00 5.88
CA ALA A 124 4.72 7.08 6.04
C ALA A 124 5.35 5.69 6.26
N GLY A 125 4.71 4.79 6.99
CA GLY A 125 5.16 3.41 7.16
C GLY A 125 5.04 2.58 5.88
N ILE A 126 3.95 2.75 5.12
CA ILE A 126 3.79 2.08 3.82
C ILE A 126 4.90 2.53 2.85
N ILE A 127 5.19 3.83 2.79
CA ILE A 127 6.27 4.39 1.96
C ILE A 127 7.64 3.82 2.35
N ARG A 128 7.93 3.62 3.64
CA ARG A 128 9.15 2.95 4.09
C ARG A 128 9.20 1.45 3.79
N GLY A 129 8.06 0.84 3.47
CA GLY A 129 7.96 -0.59 3.20
C GLY A 129 7.81 -1.46 4.46
N ASP A 130 7.33 -0.89 5.58
CA ASP A 130 7.13 -1.62 6.85
C ASP A 130 6.15 -2.81 6.68
N TRP A 131 5.20 -2.73 5.75
CA TRP A 131 4.27 -3.80 5.38
C TRP A 131 4.95 -5.06 4.80
N LYS A 132 6.18 -4.97 4.33
CA LYS A 132 6.92 -6.11 3.75
C LYS A 132 7.12 -7.24 4.76
N ALA A 133 7.16 -6.91 6.05
CA ALA A 133 7.30 -7.86 7.16
C ALA A 133 6.04 -8.72 7.40
N ILE A 134 4.87 -8.32 6.87
CA ILE A 134 3.61 -9.08 7.03
C ILE A 134 3.73 -10.45 6.37
N ASN A 135 3.44 -11.51 7.13
CA ASN A 135 3.32 -12.87 6.62
C ASN A 135 1.83 -13.22 6.52
N LEU A 136 1.31 -13.35 5.29
CA LEU A 136 -0.12 -13.59 5.04
C LEU A 136 -0.64 -14.90 5.65
N GLU A 137 0.17 -15.96 5.66
CA GLU A 137 -0.22 -17.25 6.23
C GLU A 137 -0.36 -17.19 7.77
N SER A 138 0.45 -16.35 8.43
CA SER A 138 0.39 -16.21 9.89
C SER A 138 -0.77 -15.32 10.33
N VAL A 139 -1.00 -14.20 9.64
CA VAL A 139 -2.06 -13.24 10.02
C VAL A 139 -3.47 -13.80 9.79
N ALA A 140 -3.64 -14.75 8.86
CA ALA A 140 -4.92 -15.44 8.66
C ALA A 140 -5.31 -16.35 9.83
N LYS A 141 -4.37 -16.74 10.69
CA LYS A 141 -4.59 -17.63 11.84
C LYS A 141 -4.79 -16.89 13.16
N SER A 142 -4.42 -15.62 13.21
CA SER A 142 -4.41 -14.82 14.46
C SER A 142 -5.66 -13.96 14.67
N HIS A 143 -6.64 -14.08 13.78
CA HIS A 143 -7.90 -13.33 13.80
C HIS A 143 -9.09 -14.29 13.50
#